data_f721f8c5294dc3e321b9827b2889a028
#
_entry.id   f721f8c5294dc3e321b9827b2889a028
#
_cell.length_a   1.000
_cell.length_b   1.000
_cell.length_c   1.000
_cell.angle_alpha   90.00
_cell.angle_beta   90.00
_cell.angle_gamma   90.00
#
_symmetry.space_group_name_H-M   'P 1'
#
loop_
_entity.id
_entity.type
_entity.pdbx_description
1 polymer ?
#
loop_
_entity_poly.entity_id
_entity_poly.type
_entity_poly.pdbx_seq_one_letter_code
_entity_poly.pdbx_strand_id
1 'polypeptide(L)'
;SWWLSALFRQRYPLVNLDESNMLVNSSNFTTAGAALAHLDLGLGIVRSVSPSLASLCARYLLIEPRSSQAVFIIPDHVAHTDPLVERFEQWARANITLGFSLTDAAREIGASERTLGRRLKSVLGKSPLAYFQDLRVERAVHLLQTTTESVESIAEQVGYAEGASLRDLLRTKLGKGVRELRERVAR
;
A
#
# COMPACT_ATOMS: atom_id res chain seq x y z
N SER A 1 -4.12 11.47 -4.28
CA SER A 1 -5.00 10.33 -3.93
C SER A 1 -4.49 9.06 -4.58
N TRP A 2 -4.16 8.06 -3.81
CA TRP A 2 -3.52 6.81 -4.26
C TRP A 2 -4.29 6.09 -5.39
N TRP A 3 -5.64 6.15 -5.39
CA TRP A 3 -6.47 5.50 -6.43
C TRP A 3 -6.33 6.12 -7.82
N LEU A 4 -5.82 7.35 -7.93
CA LEU A 4 -5.54 8.02 -9.19
C LEU A 4 -4.07 7.89 -9.63
N SER A 5 -3.24 7.16 -8.90
CA SER A 5 -1.80 7.12 -9.11
C SER A 5 -1.40 6.67 -10.52
N ALA A 6 -2.09 5.66 -11.07
CA ALA A 6 -1.82 5.19 -12.43
C ALA A 6 -2.15 6.24 -13.49
N LEU A 7 -3.31 6.90 -13.38
CA LEU A 7 -3.71 7.98 -14.28
C LEU A 7 -2.76 9.18 -14.16
N PHE A 8 -2.32 9.50 -12.95
CA PHE A 8 -1.37 10.58 -12.70
C PHE A 8 0.00 10.29 -13.36
N ARG A 9 0.53 9.07 -13.23
CA ARG A 9 1.78 8.66 -13.90
C ARG A 9 1.67 8.72 -15.41
N GLN A 10 0.54 8.32 -15.96
CA GLN A 10 0.29 8.40 -17.40
C GLN A 10 0.28 9.87 -17.89
N ARG A 11 -0.35 10.76 -17.12
CA ARG A 11 -0.47 12.17 -17.49
C ARG A 11 0.82 12.97 -17.25
N TYR A 12 1.59 12.61 -16.22
CA TYR A 12 2.80 13.31 -15.78
C TYR A 12 3.97 12.35 -15.58
N PRO A 13 4.51 11.76 -16.68
CA PRO A 13 5.51 10.68 -16.60
C PRO A 13 6.86 11.10 -16.00
N LEU A 14 7.15 12.41 -15.97
CA LEU A 14 8.40 12.97 -15.43
C LEU A 14 8.31 13.25 -13.92
N VAL A 15 7.13 13.14 -13.32
CA VAL A 15 6.95 13.39 -11.89
C VAL A 15 7.20 12.11 -11.09
N ASN A 16 8.07 12.21 -10.09
CA ASN A 16 8.25 11.12 -9.12
C ASN A 16 7.10 11.13 -8.11
N LEU A 17 6.14 10.24 -8.30
CA LEU A 17 4.95 10.13 -7.46
C LEU A 17 5.20 9.20 -6.28
N ASP A 18 5.15 9.74 -5.06
CA ASP A 18 5.06 8.97 -3.82
C ASP A 18 3.59 8.82 -3.40
N GLU A 19 3.08 7.60 -3.46
CA GLU A 19 1.70 7.26 -3.08
C GLU A 19 1.59 6.67 -1.67
N SER A 20 2.72 6.48 -0.98
CA SER A 20 2.75 5.84 0.34
C SER A 20 2.70 6.84 1.49
N ASN A 21 3.38 7.97 1.33
CA ASN A 21 3.42 9.00 2.37
C ASN A 21 2.19 9.90 2.33
N MET A 22 1.73 10.32 3.52
CA MET A 22 0.61 11.26 3.64
C MET A 22 1.01 12.67 3.19
N LEU A 23 2.22 13.10 3.56
CA LEU A 23 2.80 14.37 3.17
C LEU A 23 4.10 14.11 2.39
N VAL A 24 4.23 14.76 1.24
CA VAL A 24 5.43 14.71 0.41
C VAL A 24 5.98 16.10 0.21
N ASN A 25 7.23 16.29 0.64
CA ASN A 25 7.95 17.56 0.49
C ASN A 25 8.82 17.53 -0.76
N SER A 26 8.75 18.56 -1.58
CA SER A 26 9.58 18.74 -2.76
C SER A 26 9.95 20.22 -2.90
N SER A 27 11.21 20.54 -2.66
CA SER A 27 11.71 21.92 -2.69
C SER A 27 10.81 22.89 -1.89
N ASN A 28 10.07 23.76 -2.57
CA ASN A 28 9.20 24.77 -1.95
C ASN A 28 7.73 24.32 -1.84
N PHE A 29 7.44 23.07 -2.19
CA PHE A 29 6.06 22.57 -2.19
C PHE A 29 5.92 21.41 -1.22
N THR A 30 4.80 21.40 -0.51
CA THR A 30 4.35 20.23 0.25
C THR A 30 3.01 19.80 -0.29
N THR A 31 2.89 18.53 -0.65
CA THR A 31 1.64 17.94 -1.13
C THR A 31 1.07 16.96 -0.12
N ALA A 32 -0.25 16.85 -0.10
CA ALA A 32 -0.97 15.96 0.81
C ALA A 32 -1.77 14.91 0.03
N GLY A 33 -1.75 13.65 0.50
CA GLY A 33 -2.12 12.48 -0.31
C GLY A 33 -3.60 12.18 -0.47
N ALA A 34 -4.47 12.63 0.43
CA ALA A 34 -5.90 12.26 0.43
C ALA A 34 -6.80 13.45 0.72
N ALA A 35 -8.12 13.28 0.55
CA ALA A 35 -9.09 14.36 0.72
C ALA A 35 -9.01 15.08 2.08
N LEU A 36 -8.84 14.31 3.18
CA LEU A 36 -8.67 14.88 4.52
C LEU A 36 -7.21 15.13 4.92
N ALA A 37 -6.25 14.94 4.02
CA ALA A 37 -4.83 15.13 4.33
C ALA A 37 -4.42 16.59 4.52
N HIS A 38 -5.31 17.55 4.23
CA HIS A 38 -5.11 18.96 4.61
C HIS A 38 -5.00 19.14 6.14
N LEU A 39 -5.62 18.28 6.94
CA LEU A 39 -5.47 18.26 8.38
C LEU A 39 -4.06 17.81 8.79
N ASP A 40 -3.55 16.77 8.13
CA ASP A 40 -2.17 16.31 8.34
C ASP A 40 -1.16 17.36 7.89
N LEU A 41 -1.47 18.10 6.81
CA LEU A 41 -0.66 19.23 6.35
C LEU A 41 -0.62 20.35 7.38
N GLY A 42 -1.80 20.76 7.91
CA GLY A 42 -1.90 21.77 8.96
C GLY A 42 -1.10 21.36 10.22
N LEU A 43 -1.29 20.12 10.69
CA LEU A 43 -0.53 19.59 11.82
C LEU A 43 0.98 19.49 11.52
N GLY A 44 1.35 19.19 10.27
CA GLY A 44 2.73 19.18 9.81
C GLY A 44 3.39 20.55 9.90
N ILE A 45 2.69 21.60 9.47
CA ILE A 45 3.15 23.00 9.57
C ILE A 45 3.31 23.40 11.04
N VAL A 46 2.32 23.11 11.88
CA VAL A 46 2.43 23.40 13.32
C VAL A 46 3.60 22.62 13.94
N ARG A 47 3.81 21.37 13.57
CA ARG A 47 4.88 20.50 14.07
C ARG A 47 6.27 21.02 13.70
N SER A 48 6.44 21.63 12.52
CA SER A 48 7.72 22.21 12.11
C SER A 48 8.14 23.39 13.00
N VAL A 49 7.18 24.06 13.66
CA VAL A 49 7.43 25.15 14.60
C VAL A 49 7.45 24.65 16.05
N SER A 50 6.48 23.83 16.43
CA SER A 50 6.34 23.30 17.80
C SER A 50 5.72 21.91 17.80
N PRO A 51 6.52 20.84 18.01
CA PRO A 51 6.00 19.47 18.12
C PRO A 51 4.98 19.28 19.26
N SER A 52 5.19 19.96 20.40
CA SER A 52 4.28 19.90 21.54
C SER A 52 2.92 20.54 21.23
N LEU A 53 2.92 21.69 20.54
CA LEU A 53 1.70 22.34 20.10
C LEU A 53 0.94 21.48 19.07
N ALA A 54 1.65 20.88 18.12
CA ALA A 54 1.02 19.98 17.17
C ALA A 54 0.35 18.78 17.84
N SER A 55 0.99 18.19 18.86
CA SER A 55 0.41 17.12 19.66
C SER A 55 -0.85 17.58 20.40
N LEU A 56 -0.82 18.76 20.98
CA LEU A 56 -1.98 19.34 21.68
C LEU A 56 -3.14 19.60 20.71
N CYS A 57 -2.87 20.22 19.55
CA CYS A 57 -3.87 20.44 18.50
C CYS A 57 -4.51 19.13 18.03
N ALA A 58 -3.71 18.09 17.79
CA ALA A 58 -4.22 16.78 17.37
C ALA A 58 -5.19 16.18 18.41
N ARG A 59 -4.89 16.33 19.71
CA ARG A 59 -5.76 15.88 20.81
C ARG A 59 -7.09 16.66 20.87
N TYR A 60 -7.06 17.98 20.72
CA TYR A 60 -8.29 18.77 20.68
C TYR A 60 -9.15 18.47 19.46
N LEU A 61 -8.52 18.15 18.33
CA LEU A 61 -9.22 17.80 17.10
C LEU A 61 -9.66 16.32 17.06
N LEU A 62 -9.29 15.52 18.07
CA LEU A 62 -9.50 14.08 18.12
C LEU A 62 -8.93 13.37 16.88
N ILE A 63 -7.77 13.82 16.41
CA ILE A 63 -7.09 13.30 15.22
C ILE A 63 -5.83 12.57 15.64
N GLU A 64 -5.67 11.35 15.17
CA GLU A 64 -4.40 10.63 15.22
C GLU A 64 -3.54 11.04 14.00
N PRO A 65 -2.32 11.59 14.22
CA PRO A 65 -1.44 11.97 13.12
C PRO A 65 -1.08 10.77 12.23
N ARG A 66 -1.23 10.92 10.93
CA ARG A 66 -0.96 9.88 9.94
C ARG A 66 0.30 10.22 9.17
N SER A 67 1.34 9.41 9.30
CA SER A 67 2.57 9.56 8.52
C SER A 67 2.47 8.92 7.14
N SER A 68 1.66 7.87 7.01
CA SER A 68 1.53 7.07 5.80
C SER A 68 0.07 6.76 5.48
N GLN A 69 -0.25 6.69 4.20
CA GLN A 69 -1.52 6.17 3.70
C GLN A 69 -1.40 4.72 3.18
N ALA A 70 -0.23 4.09 3.29
CA ALA A 70 0.03 2.75 2.74
C ALA A 70 -0.99 1.69 3.20
N VAL A 71 -1.45 1.77 4.45
CA VAL A 71 -2.47 0.84 5.00
C VAL A 71 -3.86 1.01 4.38
N PHE A 72 -4.10 2.08 3.62
CA PHE A 72 -5.37 2.37 2.96
C PHE A 72 -5.32 2.12 1.45
N ILE A 73 -4.15 1.78 0.92
CA ILE A 73 -4.00 1.50 -0.50
C ILE A 73 -4.60 0.12 -0.78
N ILE A 74 -5.62 0.10 -1.62
CA ILE A 74 -6.23 -1.13 -2.13
C ILE A 74 -5.69 -1.31 -3.54
N PRO A 75 -4.81 -2.30 -3.79
CA PRO A 75 -4.14 -2.47 -5.08
C PRO A 75 -5.10 -2.51 -6.27
N ASP A 76 -6.24 -3.15 -6.07
CA ASP A 76 -7.26 -3.37 -7.08
C ASP A 76 -8.10 -2.13 -7.43
N HIS A 77 -8.04 -1.11 -6.60
CA HIS A 77 -8.79 0.13 -6.79
C HIS A 77 -7.95 1.25 -7.42
N VAL A 78 -6.73 0.93 -7.87
CA VAL A 78 -5.91 1.86 -8.64
C VAL A 78 -6.48 1.93 -10.05
N ALA A 79 -7.11 3.07 -10.39
CA ALA A 79 -7.80 3.25 -11.66
C ALA A 79 -6.83 3.15 -12.85
N HIS A 80 -7.05 2.18 -13.72
CA HIS A 80 -6.36 2.03 -15.01
C HIS A 80 -7.26 1.26 -16.00
N THR A 81 -6.85 1.23 -17.27
CA THR A 81 -7.56 0.55 -18.36
C THR A 81 -6.63 -0.36 -19.16
N ASP A 82 -5.56 -0.87 -18.57
CA ASP A 82 -4.61 -1.74 -19.25
C ASP A 82 -5.04 -3.22 -19.16
N PRO A 83 -5.42 -3.85 -20.30
CA PRO A 83 -5.95 -5.22 -20.26
C PRO A 83 -4.93 -6.29 -19.82
N LEU A 84 -3.61 -6.03 -20.01
CA LEU A 84 -2.58 -6.95 -19.56
C LEU A 84 -2.41 -6.88 -18.04
N VAL A 85 -2.44 -5.67 -17.50
CA VAL A 85 -2.37 -5.45 -16.04
C VAL A 85 -3.59 -6.05 -15.38
N GLU A 86 -4.78 -5.83 -15.92
CA GLU A 86 -6.04 -6.41 -15.41
C GLU A 86 -6.01 -7.95 -15.37
N ARG A 87 -5.52 -8.61 -16.44
CA ARG A 87 -5.34 -10.09 -16.41
C ARG A 87 -4.34 -10.53 -15.34
N PHE A 88 -3.27 -9.77 -15.17
CA PHE A 88 -2.29 -10.08 -14.12
C PHE A 88 -2.89 -9.91 -12.72
N GLU A 89 -3.69 -8.88 -12.49
CA GLU A 89 -4.38 -8.65 -11.21
C GLU A 89 -5.33 -9.80 -10.88
N GLN A 90 -6.11 -10.25 -11.85
CA GLN A 90 -6.99 -11.41 -11.69
C GLN A 90 -6.21 -12.70 -11.38
N TRP A 91 -5.11 -12.93 -12.12
CA TRP A 91 -4.22 -14.07 -11.86
C TRP A 91 -3.61 -14.00 -10.45
N ALA A 92 -3.09 -12.84 -10.06
CA ALA A 92 -2.43 -12.64 -8.78
C ALA A 92 -3.37 -12.93 -7.59
N ARG A 93 -4.63 -12.53 -7.69
CA ARG A 93 -5.66 -12.85 -6.67
C ARG A 93 -5.97 -14.32 -6.59
N ALA A 94 -6.15 -14.98 -7.74
CA ALA A 94 -6.45 -16.40 -7.79
C ALA A 94 -5.31 -17.26 -7.21
N ASN A 95 -4.06 -16.74 -7.25
CA ASN A 95 -2.86 -17.46 -6.83
C ASN A 95 -2.22 -16.91 -5.55
N ILE A 96 -2.92 -16.10 -4.77
CA ILE A 96 -2.35 -15.38 -3.60
C ILE A 96 -1.72 -16.30 -2.55
N THR A 97 -2.24 -17.51 -2.40
CA THR A 97 -1.75 -18.52 -1.45
C THR A 97 -0.57 -19.32 -1.96
N LEU A 98 -0.28 -19.23 -3.27
CA LEU A 98 0.80 -19.98 -3.91
C LEU A 98 2.10 -19.17 -3.90
N GLY A 99 3.25 -19.85 -4.10
CA GLY A 99 4.52 -19.16 -4.31
C GLY A 99 4.46 -18.29 -5.58
N PHE A 100 5.01 -17.06 -5.51
CA PHE A 100 5.08 -16.20 -6.69
C PHE A 100 6.13 -16.68 -7.68
N SER A 101 5.72 -16.95 -8.89
CA SER A 101 6.58 -17.24 -10.05
C SER A 101 6.26 -16.24 -11.17
N LEU A 102 7.22 -15.39 -11.52
CA LEU A 102 7.04 -14.42 -12.62
C LEU A 102 6.86 -15.13 -13.96
N THR A 103 7.58 -16.25 -14.16
CA THR A 103 7.51 -17.07 -15.36
C THR A 103 6.11 -17.67 -15.53
N ASP A 104 5.54 -18.23 -14.47
CA ASP A 104 4.20 -18.83 -14.52
C ASP A 104 3.13 -17.75 -14.71
N ALA A 105 3.22 -16.64 -13.99
CA ALA A 105 2.33 -15.50 -14.18
C ALA A 105 2.33 -15.02 -15.63
N ALA A 106 3.50 -14.76 -16.20
CA ALA A 106 3.64 -14.29 -17.58
C ALA A 106 3.07 -15.30 -18.58
N ARG A 107 3.36 -16.59 -18.41
CA ARG A 107 2.84 -17.67 -19.27
C ARG A 107 1.31 -17.72 -19.24
N GLU A 108 0.70 -17.71 -18.07
CA GLU A 108 -0.74 -17.85 -17.91
C GLU A 108 -1.52 -16.66 -18.46
N ILE A 109 -0.98 -15.46 -18.37
CA ILE A 109 -1.62 -14.27 -18.93
C ILE A 109 -1.29 -13.99 -20.41
N GLY A 110 -0.47 -14.87 -21.03
CA GLY A 110 -0.09 -14.76 -22.45
C GLY A 110 0.89 -13.61 -22.74
N ALA A 111 1.88 -13.38 -21.88
CA ALA A 111 2.89 -12.34 -22.04
C ALA A 111 4.30 -12.85 -21.76
N SER A 112 5.33 -12.12 -22.21
CA SER A 112 6.68 -12.34 -21.72
C SER A 112 6.89 -11.66 -20.36
N GLU A 113 7.79 -12.19 -19.51
CA GLU A 113 8.19 -11.60 -18.22
C GLU A 113 8.60 -10.11 -18.37
N ARG A 114 9.39 -9.81 -19.42
CA ARG A 114 9.83 -8.46 -19.74
C ARG A 114 8.66 -7.55 -20.06
N THR A 115 7.68 -8.02 -20.82
CA THR A 115 6.49 -7.25 -21.17
C THR A 115 5.64 -6.99 -19.94
N LEU A 116 5.39 -8.03 -19.14
CA LEU A 116 4.63 -7.93 -17.89
C LEU A 116 5.29 -6.94 -16.93
N GLY A 117 6.58 -7.10 -16.64
CA GLY A 117 7.32 -6.20 -15.75
C GLY A 117 7.28 -4.75 -16.20
N ARG A 118 7.51 -4.49 -17.51
CA ARG A 118 7.46 -3.14 -18.07
C ARG A 118 6.07 -2.52 -17.97
N ARG A 119 5.00 -3.28 -18.26
CA ARG A 119 3.63 -2.77 -18.21
C ARG A 119 3.19 -2.45 -16.78
N LEU A 120 3.42 -3.35 -15.82
CA LEU A 120 3.11 -3.08 -14.43
C LEU A 120 3.88 -1.87 -13.91
N LYS A 121 5.18 -1.77 -14.24
CA LYS A 121 5.98 -0.61 -13.84
C LYS A 121 5.46 0.70 -14.44
N SER A 122 5.04 0.68 -15.71
CA SER A 122 4.48 1.84 -16.39
C SER A 122 3.11 2.25 -15.86
N VAL A 123 2.22 1.29 -15.59
CA VAL A 123 0.83 1.55 -15.20
C VAL A 123 0.71 1.75 -13.69
N LEU A 124 1.21 0.78 -12.89
CA LEU A 124 1.06 0.77 -11.44
C LEU A 124 2.29 1.32 -10.68
N GLY A 125 3.39 1.59 -11.39
CA GLY A 125 4.63 2.02 -10.76
C GLY A 125 5.38 0.93 -9.97
N LYS A 126 4.94 -0.33 -10.05
CA LYS A 126 5.40 -1.44 -9.23
C LYS A 126 5.90 -2.60 -10.09
N SER A 127 6.79 -3.43 -9.55
CA SER A 127 7.11 -4.72 -10.18
C SER A 127 5.99 -5.72 -9.93
N PRO A 128 5.88 -6.80 -10.74
CA PRO A 128 4.91 -7.88 -10.51
C PRO A 128 4.99 -8.48 -9.09
N LEU A 129 6.20 -8.75 -8.60
CA LEU A 129 6.40 -9.24 -7.24
C LEU A 129 5.95 -8.23 -6.17
N ALA A 130 6.27 -6.95 -6.36
CA ALA A 130 5.87 -5.91 -5.40
C ALA A 130 4.35 -5.78 -5.32
N TYR A 131 3.65 -5.83 -6.45
CA TYR A 131 2.19 -5.84 -6.50
C TYR A 131 1.60 -7.08 -5.81
N PHE A 132 2.14 -8.26 -6.10
CA PHE A 132 1.71 -9.50 -5.48
C PHE A 132 1.90 -9.50 -3.95
N GLN A 133 3.00 -8.92 -3.47
CA GLN A 133 3.22 -8.71 -2.04
C GLN A 133 2.21 -7.73 -1.44
N ASP A 134 1.83 -6.68 -2.16
CA ASP A 134 0.85 -5.70 -1.69
C ASP A 134 -0.54 -6.34 -1.51
N LEU A 135 -0.96 -7.23 -2.43
CA LEU A 135 -2.19 -8.03 -2.27
C LEU A 135 -2.14 -8.92 -1.02
N ARG A 136 -1.02 -9.58 -0.76
CA ARG A 136 -0.83 -10.40 0.45
C ARG A 136 -0.92 -9.57 1.72
N VAL A 137 -0.30 -8.38 1.71
CA VAL A 137 -0.37 -7.42 2.83
C VAL A 137 -1.82 -7.00 3.08
N GLU A 138 -2.54 -6.61 2.03
CA GLU A 138 -3.95 -6.22 2.13
C GLU A 138 -4.78 -7.35 2.75
N ARG A 139 -4.68 -8.56 2.22
CA ARG A 139 -5.40 -9.73 2.74
C ARG A 139 -5.03 -10.05 4.17
N ALA A 140 -3.74 -9.98 4.53
CA ALA A 140 -3.27 -10.22 5.90
C ALA A 140 -3.80 -9.17 6.87
N VAL A 141 -3.78 -7.89 6.50
CA VAL A 141 -4.35 -6.81 7.31
C VAL A 141 -5.84 -7.01 7.52
N HIS A 142 -6.59 -7.37 6.47
CA HIS A 142 -8.00 -7.68 6.59
C HIS A 142 -8.26 -8.81 7.60
N LEU A 143 -7.53 -9.93 7.50
CA LEU A 143 -7.67 -11.05 8.41
C LEU A 143 -7.27 -10.69 9.86
N LEU A 144 -6.19 -9.94 10.03
CA LEU A 144 -5.77 -9.44 11.36
C LEU A 144 -6.84 -8.56 12.01
N GLN A 145 -7.59 -7.80 11.21
CA GLN A 145 -8.61 -6.88 11.69
C GLN A 145 -9.98 -7.53 11.89
N THR A 146 -10.28 -8.61 11.19
CA THR A 146 -11.62 -9.22 11.19
C THR A 146 -11.69 -10.56 11.91
N THR A 147 -10.55 -11.14 12.27
CA THR A 147 -10.48 -12.45 12.93
C THR A 147 -9.58 -12.44 14.16
N THR A 148 -9.70 -13.46 14.98
CA THR A 148 -8.81 -13.72 16.13
C THR A 148 -7.73 -14.77 15.82
N GLU A 149 -7.57 -15.15 14.56
CA GLU A 149 -6.63 -16.18 14.13
C GLU A 149 -5.19 -15.85 14.50
N SER A 150 -4.36 -16.89 14.66
CA SER A 150 -2.93 -16.71 14.90
C SER A 150 -2.23 -16.10 13.70
N VAL A 151 -1.09 -15.46 13.91
CA VAL A 151 -0.30 -14.90 12.81
C VAL A 151 0.22 -16.00 11.88
N GLU A 152 0.48 -17.16 12.43
CA GLU A 152 0.91 -18.37 11.73
C GLU A 152 -0.19 -18.84 10.76
N SER A 153 -1.44 -18.94 11.23
CA SER A 153 -2.59 -19.30 10.39
C SER A 153 -2.82 -18.27 9.28
N ILE A 154 -2.72 -16.98 9.60
CA ILE A 154 -2.88 -15.92 8.60
C ILE A 154 -1.74 -15.96 7.56
N ALA A 155 -0.50 -16.25 8.01
CA ALA A 155 0.63 -16.37 7.10
C ALA A 155 0.40 -17.47 6.05
N GLU A 156 -0.06 -18.65 6.47
CA GLU A 156 -0.41 -19.75 5.54
C GLU A 156 -1.50 -19.34 4.55
N GLN A 157 -2.56 -18.65 5.01
CA GLN A 157 -3.65 -18.18 4.15
C GLN A 157 -3.23 -17.12 3.12
N VAL A 158 -2.11 -16.44 3.36
CA VAL A 158 -1.56 -15.47 2.39
C VAL A 158 -0.28 -15.97 1.72
N GLY A 159 0.01 -17.28 1.81
CA GLY A 159 1.06 -17.94 1.07
C GLY A 159 2.47 -17.79 1.66
N TYR A 160 2.60 -17.63 2.97
CA TYR A 160 3.88 -17.70 3.69
C TYR A 160 3.90 -18.94 4.58
N ALA A 161 5.04 -19.66 4.57
CA ALA A 161 5.22 -20.83 5.39
C ALA A 161 5.34 -20.51 6.89
N GLU A 162 5.79 -19.30 7.23
CA GLU A 162 6.07 -18.90 8.60
C GLU A 162 5.51 -17.50 8.92
N GLY A 163 4.95 -17.36 10.13
CA GLY A 163 4.48 -16.08 10.63
C GLY A 163 5.56 -14.99 10.74
N ALA A 164 6.84 -15.39 10.91
CA ALA A 164 7.95 -14.45 10.92
C ALA A 164 8.08 -13.68 9.60
N SER A 165 8.01 -14.39 8.47
CA SER A 165 8.06 -13.78 7.13
C SER A 165 6.93 -12.78 6.89
N LEU A 166 5.73 -13.09 7.37
CA LEU A 166 4.60 -12.16 7.31
C LEU A 166 4.83 -10.93 8.18
N ARG A 167 5.36 -11.08 9.42
CA ARG A 167 5.66 -9.95 10.32
C ARG A 167 6.67 -8.99 9.69
N ASP A 168 7.72 -9.53 9.07
CA ASP A 168 8.74 -8.74 8.40
C ASP A 168 8.18 -7.99 7.18
N LEU A 169 7.34 -8.65 6.39
CA LEU A 169 6.66 -8.01 5.26
C LEU A 169 5.77 -6.85 5.72
N LEU A 170 4.92 -7.07 6.75
CA LEU A 170 4.03 -6.05 7.28
C LEU A 170 4.82 -4.84 7.81
N ARG A 171 5.92 -5.11 8.55
CA ARG A 171 6.79 -4.05 9.06
C ARG A 171 7.46 -3.27 7.93
N THR A 172 7.95 -3.97 6.91
CA THR A 172 8.61 -3.35 5.75
C THR A 172 7.65 -2.50 4.92
N LYS A 173 6.45 -3.02 4.68
CA LYS A 173 5.46 -2.37 3.80
C LYS A 173 4.65 -1.27 4.50
N LEU A 174 4.31 -1.45 5.77
CA LEU A 174 3.38 -0.59 6.49
C LEU A 174 4.03 0.19 7.65
N GLY A 175 5.27 -0.17 8.02
CA GLY A 175 5.93 0.39 9.20
C GLY A 175 5.26 0.00 10.53
N LYS A 176 4.35 -1.00 10.54
CA LYS A 176 3.52 -1.38 11.68
C LYS A 176 3.67 -2.85 12.02
N GLY A 177 3.62 -3.14 13.32
CA GLY A 177 3.59 -4.51 13.84
C GLY A 177 2.16 -5.09 13.86
N VAL A 178 2.07 -6.42 13.99
CA VAL A 178 0.79 -7.15 14.05
C VAL A 178 -0.13 -6.62 15.15
N ARG A 179 0.41 -6.30 16.33
CA ARG A 179 -0.38 -5.78 17.45
C ARG A 179 -1.06 -4.45 17.09
N GLU A 180 -0.32 -3.52 16.51
CA GLU A 180 -0.84 -2.22 16.09
C GLU A 180 -1.92 -2.33 14.99
N LEU A 181 -1.78 -3.33 14.11
CA LEU A 181 -2.76 -3.57 13.05
C LEU A 181 -4.06 -4.16 13.60
N ARG A 182 -4.00 -4.96 14.68
CA ARG A 182 -5.19 -5.53 15.35
C ARG A 182 -5.92 -4.53 16.22
N GLU A 183 -5.21 -3.66 16.94
CA GLU A 183 -5.80 -2.70 17.89
C GLU A 183 -6.73 -1.67 17.24
N ARG A 184 -6.68 -1.49 15.91
CA ARG A 184 -7.57 -0.59 15.16
C ARG A 184 -9.04 -1.02 15.12
N VAL A 185 -9.36 -2.25 15.48
CA VAL A 185 -10.74 -2.80 15.44
C VAL A 185 -11.39 -2.83 16.82
N ALA A 186 -10.59 -2.75 17.88
CA ALA A 186 -11.07 -2.83 19.26
C ALA A 186 -11.52 -1.48 19.86
N ARG A 187 -11.74 -0.44 19.00
CA ARG A 187 -12.22 0.87 19.45
C ARG A 187 -13.50 1.29 18.72
#